data_96dba955f3e5b7034adfc933ce9b76b0
#
_entry.id   96dba955f3e5b7034adfc933ce9b76b0
#
_cell.length_a   1.000
_cell.length_b   1.000
_cell.length_c   1.000
_cell.angle_alpha   90.00
_cell.angle_beta   90.00
_cell.angle_gamma   90.00
#
_symmetry.space_group_name_H-M   'P 1'
#
loop_
_entity.id
_entity.type
_entity.pdbx_description
1 polymer ?
#
loop_
_entity_poly.entity_id
_entity_poly.type
_entity_poly.pdbx_seq_one_letter_code
_entity_poly.pdbx_strand_id
1 'polypeptide(L)'
;MFGEGKIDQIPTLDFSQFLKDDEESKCSMAAQLRRIQEEIGFYYIVNHGVSSSLINRAINQVKKLHSLPMPKKLELKVDKDTTGYIPIKSTMYVTTDAGDNDRYDLNENYRIVRERPSDHPSIIAGRRFTGPNK
;
A
#
# COMPACT_ATOMS: atom_id res chain seq x y z
N MET A 1 6.04 23.68 11.51
CA MET A 1 4.92 23.84 12.48
C MET A 1 3.69 24.24 11.67
N PHE A 2 2.68 23.39 11.61
CA PHE A 2 1.41 23.76 10.96
C PHE A 2 0.65 24.68 11.90
N GLY A 3 0.17 25.84 11.40
CA GLY A 3 -0.66 26.76 12.18
C GLY A 3 -2.00 26.13 12.59
N GLU A 4 -2.76 26.78 13.48
CA GLU A 4 -4.09 26.32 13.93
C GLU A 4 -5.20 26.44 12.86
N GLY A 5 -4.87 26.92 11.64
CA GLY A 5 -5.79 27.05 10.52
C GLY A 5 -6.13 25.71 9.86
N LYS A 6 -7.23 25.67 9.09
CA LYS A 6 -7.61 24.53 8.26
C LYS A 6 -6.53 24.26 7.21
N ILE A 7 -6.22 22.98 6.97
CA ILE A 7 -5.29 22.58 5.90
C ILE A 7 -6.03 22.70 4.57
N ASP A 8 -5.59 23.59 3.70
CA ASP A 8 -6.19 23.86 2.38
C ASP A 8 -5.38 23.28 1.20
N GLN A 9 -4.19 22.73 1.50
CA GLN A 9 -3.30 22.10 0.51
C GLN A 9 -2.83 20.74 1.03
N ILE A 10 -2.45 19.85 0.11
CA ILE A 10 -1.86 18.56 0.48
C ILE A 10 -0.54 18.82 1.23
N PRO A 11 -0.47 18.45 2.51
CA PRO A 11 0.71 18.70 3.31
C PRO A 11 1.85 17.77 2.97
N THR A 12 3.08 18.20 3.30
CA THR A 12 4.29 17.38 3.19
C THR A 12 4.83 17.12 4.59
N LEU A 13 5.03 15.83 4.94
CA LEU A 13 5.68 15.40 6.16
C LEU A 13 7.16 15.11 5.92
N ASP A 14 8.03 15.71 6.73
CA ASP A 14 9.47 15.44 6.74
C ASP A 14 9.79 14.37 7.78
N PHE A 15 10.18 13.19 7.32
CA PHE A 15 10.49 12.03 8.16
C PHE A 15 11.91 12.04 8.73
N SER A 16 12.76 13.04 8.41
CA SER A 16 14.13 13.10 8.92
C SER A 16 14.23 13.07 10.43
N GLN A 17 13.30 13.70 11.12
CA GLN A 17 13.25 13.73 12.58
C GLN A 17 12.85 12.37 13.17
N PHE A 18 11.86 11.72 12.57
CA PHE A 18 11.43 10.37 12.97
C PHE A 18 12.55 9.34 12.89
N LEU A 19 13.40 9.44 11.86
CA LEU A 19 14.54 8.54 11.67
C LEU A 19 15.69 8.75 12.68
N LYS A 20 15.68 9.84 13.43
CA LYS A 20 16.67 10.08 14.50
C LYS A 20 16.39 9.31 15.80
N ASP A 21 15.26 8.61 15.88
CA ASP A 21 14.85 7.76 17.00
C ASP A 21 14.71 8.50 18.36
N ASP A 22 14.41 9.79 18.31
CA ASP A 22 14.16 10.61 19.50
C ASP A 22 12.66 10.69 19.79
N GLU A 23 12.26 10.47 21.04
CA GLU A 23 10.86 10.36 21.46
C GLU A 23 10.07 11.66 21.27
N GLU A 24 10.68 12.82 21.51
CA GLU A 24 10.02 14.11 21.32
C GLU A 24 9.66 14.34 19.85
N SER A 25 10.60 14.04 18.95
CA SER A 25 10.39 14.11 17.49
C SER A 25 9.32 13.14 17.04
N LYS A 26 9.28 11.92 17.58
CA LYS A 26 8.25 10.94 17.28
C LYS A 26 6.86 11.41 17.73
N CYS A 27 6.74 11.92 18.94
CA CYS A 27 5.49 12.49 19.46
C CYS A 27 5.00 13.67 18.63
N SER A 28 5.90 14.59 18.28
CA SER A 28 5.58 15.74 17.43
C SER A 28 5.08 15.31 16.06
N MET A 29 5.75 14.34 15.43
CA MET A 29 5.33 13.81 14.12
C MET A 29 4.01 13.06 14.20
N ALA A 30 3.79 12.28 15.26
CA ALA A 30 2.53 11.57 15.47
C ALA A 30 1.35 12.55 15.58
N ALA A 31 1.53 13.68 16.27
CA ALA A 31 0.53 14.72 16.36
C ALA A 31 0.23 15.38 15.02
N GLN A 32 1.27 15.69 14.23
CA GLN A 32 1.11 16.21 12.87
C GLN A 32 0.40 15.23 11.95
N LEU A 33 0.82 13.96 11.98
CA LEU A 33 0.21 12.89 11.19
C LEU A 33 -1.26 12.71 11.53
N ARG A 34 -1.59 12.68 12.82
CA ARG A 34 -2.97 12.57 13.29
C ARG A 34 -3.84 13.70 12.74
N ARG A 35 -3.39 14.93 12.88
CA ARG A 35 -4.11 16.09 12.36
C ARG A 35 -4.36 15.99 10.86
N ILE A 36 -3.34 15.64 10.08
CA ILE A 36 -3.46 15.49 8.63
C ILE A 36 -4.46 14.39 8.27
N GLN A 37 -4.44 13.26 8.97
CA GLN A 37 -5.37 12.16 8.75
C GLN A 37 -6.82 12.53 9.08
N GLU A 38 -7.04 13.34 10.12
CA GLU A 38 -8.36 13.79 10.51
C GLU A 38 -8.93 14.88 9.57
N GLU A 39 -8.07 15.77 9.02
CA GLU A 39 -8.51 16.91 8.19
C GLU A 39 -8.52 16.60 6.67
N ILE A 40 -7.57 15.81 6.15
CA ILE A 40 -7.40 15.55 4.71
C ILE A 40 -7.38 14.06 4.38
N GLY A 41 -6.67 13.24 5.18
CA GLY A 41 -6.54 11.80 4.99
C GLY A 41 -5.35 11.34 4.14
N PHE A 42 -4.56 12.23 3.51
CA PHE A 42 -3.37 11.90 2.74
C PHE A 42 -2.34 13.04 2.73
N TYR A 43 -1.08 12.72 2.40
CA TYR A 43 0.05 13.64 2.49
C TYR A 43 1.23 13.17 1.62
N TYR A 44 2.15 14.06 1.33
CA TYR A 44 3.46 13.71 0.76
C TYR A 44 4.46 13.45 1.89
N ILE A 45 5.43 12.57 1.61
CA ILE A 45 6.52 12.25 2.54
C ILE A 45 7.85 12.63 1.87
N VAL A 46 8.73 13.30 2.62
CA VAL A 46 10.11 13.56 2.21
C VAL A 46 11.08 13.02 3.27
N ASN A 47 12.33 12.82 2.90
CA ASN A 47 13.39 12.33 3.79
C ASN A 47 13.07 11.01 4.52
N HIS A 48 12.32 10.13 3.84
CA HIS A 48 11.82 8.85 4.39
C HIS A 48 12.87 7.72 4.35
N GLY A 49 14.11 7.98 3.95
CA GLY A 49 15.21 6.99 3.94
C GLY A 49 15.21 6.00 2.77
N VAL A 50 14.17 5.95 1.95
CA VAL A 50 14.15 5.10 0.75
C VAL A 50 14.75 5.86 -0.43
N SER A 51 15.79 5.30 -1.06
CA SER A 51 16.44 5.98 -2.18
C SER A 51 15.55 6.09 -3.41
N SER A 52 15.61 7.21 -4.11
CA SER A 52 14.89 7.44 -5.36
C SER A 52 15.22 6.38 -6.42
N SER A 53 16.46 5.87 -6.44
CA SER A 53 16.86 4.80 -7.36
C SER A 53 16.10 3.50 -7.09
N LEU A 54 15.87 3.15 -5.82
CA LEU A 54 15.08 1.97 -5.45
C LEU A 54 13.62 2.15 -5.86
N ILE A 55 13.04 3.31 -5.58
CA ILE A 55 11.67 3.66 -5.97
C ILE A 55 11.50 3.54 -7.49
N ASN A 56 12.42 4.16 -8.26
CA ASN A 56 12.36 4.11 -9.72
C ASN A 56 12.52 2.69 -10.27
N ARG A 57 13.39 1.86 -9.67
CA ARG A 57 13.51 0.44 -10.05
C ARG A 57 12.20 -0.31 -9.79
N ALA A 58 11.59 -0.12 -8.63
CA ALA A 58 10.31 -0.75 -8.30
C ALA A 58 9.21 -0.34 -9.29
N ILE A 59 9.06 0.96 -9.57
CA ILE A 59 8.10 1.48 -10.55
C ILE A 59 8.35 0.86 -11.94
N ASN A 60 9.60 0.75 -12.37
CA ASN A 60 9.93 0.16 -13.66
C ASN A 60 9.58 -1.34 -13.73
N GLN A 61 9.73 -2.10 -12.64
CA GLN A 61 9.30 -3.50 -12.60
C GLN A 61 7.77 -3.62 -12.64
N VAL A 62 7.05 -2.77 -11.91
CA VAL A 62 5.58 -2.70 -11.98
C VAL A 62 5.11 -2.41 -13.40
N LYS A 63 5.70 -1.41 -14.08
CA LYS A 63 5.38 -1.11 -15.48
C LYS A 63 5.62 -2.31 -16.41
N LYS A 64 6.74 -3.02 -16.25
CA LYS A 64 7.04 -4.23 -17.04
C LYS A 64 6.00 -5.32 -16.80
N LEU A 65 5.64 -5.59 -15.55
CA LEU A 65 4.62 -6.58 -15.21
C LEU A 65 3.29 -6.26 -15.88
N HIS A 66 2.80 -5.02 -15.72
CA HIS A 66 1.51 -4.61 -16.26
C HIS A 66 1.49 -4.53 -17.79
N SER A 67 2.65 -4.37 -18.45
CA SER A 67 2.76 -4.42 -19.91
C SER A 67 2.79 -5.83 -20.50
N LEU A 68 2.88 -6.89 -19.66
CA LEU A 68 2.82 -8.26 -20.16
C LEU A 68 1.45 -8.59 -20.78
N PRO A 69 1.41 -9.47 -21.80
CA PRO A 69 0.16 -10.00 -22.31
C PRO A 69 -0.67 -10.66 -21.21
N MET A 70 -1.99 -10.55 -21.29
CA MET A 70 -2.91 -11.08 -20.27
C MET A 70 -2.64 -12.56 -19.91
N PRO A 71 -2.39 -13.48 -20.85
CA PRO A 71 -2.08 -14.86 -20.49
C PRO A 71 -0.89 -14.99 -19.55
N LYS A 72 0.17 -14.18 -19.76
CA LYS A 72 1.36 -14.17 -18.89
C LYS A 72 1.08 -13.62 -17.51
N LYS A 73 0.26 -12.58 -17.42
CA LYS A 73 -0.17 -12.05 -16.11
C LYS A 73 -1.01 -13.07 -15.33
N LEU A 74 -1.87 -13.82 -16.03
CA LEU A 74 -2.72 -14.83 -15.42
C LEU A 74 -1.95 -16.07 -14.91
N GLU A 75 -0.77 -16.37 -15.42
CA GLU A 75 0.12 -17.39 -14.84
C GLU A 75 0.52 -17.04 -13.38
N LEU A 76 0.52 -15.76 -13.07
CA LEU A 76 0.83 -15.22 -11.74
C LEU A 76 -0.41 -14.90 -10.92
N LYS A 77 -1.60 -15.34 -11.37
CA LYS A 77 -2.87 -15.01 -10.70
C LYS A 77 -2.83 -15.37 -9.22
N VAL A 78 -3.43 -14.52 -8.43
CA VAL A 78 -3.61 -14.72 -6.99
C VAL A 78 -4.30 -16.07 -6.69
N ASP A 79 -3.81 -16.75 -5.68
CA ASP A 79 -4.34 -18.03 -5.19
C ASP A 79 -4.87 -17.92 -3.75
N LYS A 80 -5.00 -19.06 -3.08
CA LYS A 80 -5.44 -19.13 -1.67
C LYS A 80 -4.57 -18.32 -0.72
N ASP A 81 -3.28 -18.15 -1.03
CA ASP A 81 -2.30 -17.40 -0.21
C ASP A 81 -2.41 -15.89 -0.42
N THR A 82 -3.26 -15.47 -1.36
CA THR A 82 -3.59 -14.08 -1.66
C THR A 82 -2.41 -13.23 -2.15
N THR A 83 -1.36 -13.85 -2.69
CA THR A 83 -0.23 -13.20 -3.35
C THR A 83 -0.33 -13.35 -4.86
N GLY A 84 0.18 -12.38 -5.61
CA GLY A 84 0.20 -12.43 -7.07
C GLY A 84 -0.71 -11.42 -7.76
N TYR A 85 -0.99 -11.68 -9.03
CA TYR A 85 -1.74 -10.81 -9.91
C TYR A 85 -3.26 -10.89 -9.68
N ILE A 86 -3.89 -9.76 -9.53
CA ILE A 86 -5.35 -9.61 -9.42
C ILE A 86 -5.86 -8.92 -10.68
N PRO A 87 -6.60 -9.62 -11.55
CA PRO A 87 -7.12 -9.05 -12.79
C PRO A 87 -8.20 -7.99 -12.56
N ILE A 88 -8.42 -7.14 -13.56
CA ILE A 88 -9.58 -6.25 -13.65
C ILE A 88 -10.88 -7.04 -13.39
N LYS A 89 -11.82 -6.43 -12.71
CA LYS A 89 -13.13 -7.01 -12.34
C LYS A 89 -13.06 -8.24 -11.42
N SER A 90 -11.95 -8.44 -10.72
CA SER A 90 -11.81 -9.52 -9.73
C SER A 90 -12.41 -9.17 -8.37
N THR A 91 -12.57 -7.90 -8.07
CA THR A 91 -13.15 -7.41 -6.81
C THR A 91 -14.45 -6.69 -7.11
N MET A 92 -15.49 -7.05 -6.38
CA MET A 92 -16.80 -6.41 -6.45
C MET A 92 -17.05 -5.65 -5.15
N TYR A 93 -17.45 -4.40 -5.24
CA TYR A 93 -17.90 -3.64 -4.09
C TYR A 93 -19.41 -3.90 -3.92
N VAL A 94 -19.78 -4.60 -2.85
CA VAL A 94 -21.17 -4.69 -2.41
C VAL A 94 -21.45 -3.43 -1.59
N THR A 95 -22.11 -2.46 -2.17
CA THR A 95 -22.66 -1.31 -1.43
C THR A 95 -23.97 -1.75 -0.80
N THR A 96 -24.06 -1.74 0.51
CA THR A 96 -25.18 -2.26 1.31
C THR A 96 -26.51 -1.51 1.15
N ASP A 97 -26.57 -0.37 0.46
CA ASP A 97 -27.73 0.53 0.47
C ASP A 97 -28.32 0.91 -0.90
N ALA A 98 -27.84 0.37 -1.98
CA ALA A 98 -28.44 0.71 -3.29
C ALA A 98 -28.49 -0.53 -4.16
N GLY A 99 -29.72 -0.96 -4.42
CA GLY A 99 -30.04 -2.09 -5.28
C GLY A 99 -29.16 -2.28 -6.49
N ASP A 100 -29.04 -3.50 -6.88
CA ASP A 100 -28.65 -4.09 -8.19
C ASP A 100 -27.60 -3.39 -9.06
N ASN A 101 -26.59 -2.76 -8.47
CA ASN A 101 -25.44 -2.21 -9.17
C ASN A 101 -24.16 -2.94 -8.76
N ASP A 102 -23.96 -4.13 -9.32
CA ASP A 102 -22.69 -4.85 -9.26
C ASP A 102 -21.59 -4.03 -9.95
N ARG A 103 -20.94 -3.17 -9.18
CA ARG A 103 -19.82 -2.36 -9.67
C ARG A 103 -18.52 -3.10 -9.42
N TYR A 104 -17.96 -3.61 -10.48
CA TYR A 104 -16.62 -4.19 -10.46
C TYR A 104 -15.56 -3.12 -10.37
N ASP A 105 -14.50 -3.43 -9.60
CA ASP A 105 -13.29 -2.62 -9.58
C ASP A 105 -12.59 -2.68 -10.97
N LEU A 106 -12.32 -1.51 -11.53
CA LEU A 106 -11.70 -1.38 -12.85
C LEU A 106 -10.18 -1.30 -12.78
N ASN A 107 -9.58 -1.65 -11.66
CA ASN A 107 -8.13 -1.72 -11.52
C ASN A 107 -7.61 -3.16 -11.68
N GLU A 108 -6.35 -3.29 -12.07
CA GLU A 108 -5.55 -4.48 -11.93
C GLU A 108 -4.41 -4.21 -10.97
N ASN A 109 -4.02 -5.18 -10.18
CA ASN A 109 -2.92 -4.99 -9.24
C ASN A 109 -2.11 -6.27 -9.04
N TYR A 110 -0.90 -6.11 -8.48
CA TYR A 110 -0.04 -7.23 -8.09
C TYR A 110 0.28 -7.13 -6.61
N ARG A 111 -0.10 -8.15 -5.86
CA ARG A 111 0.08 -8.18 -4.42
C ARG A 111 1.36 -8.89 -4.04
N ILE A 112 2.23 -8.16 -3.36
CA ILE A 112 3.46 -8.67 -2.75
C ILE A 112 3.28 -8.61 -1.23
N VAL A 113 3.73 -9.65 -0.55
CA VAL A 113 3.74 -9.72 0.91
C VAL A 113 5.16 -9.93 1.42
N ARG A 114 5.37 -9.67 2.70
CA ARG A 114 6.65 -10.00 3.33
C ARG A 114 6.85 -11.52 3.33
N GLU A 115 7.88 -12.00 2.67
CA GLU A 115 8.26 -13.41 2.74
C GLU A 115 8.65 -13.80 4.16
N ARG A 116 8.21 -14.99 4.53
CA ARG A 116 8.50 -15.61 5.82
C ARG A 116 8.99 -17.03 5.59
N PRO A 117 9.87 -17.55 6.45
CA PRO A 117 10.26 -18.97 6.37
C PRO A 117 9.03 -19.89 6.60
N SER A 118 9.03 -21.06 5.99
CA SER A 118 7.88 -21.99 5.99
C SER A 118 7.44 -22.45 7.38
N ASP A 119 8.34 -22.40 8.35
CA ASP A 119 8.09 -22.72 9.77
C ASP A 119 7.56 -21.55 10.59
N HIS A 120 7.35 -20.38 9.96
CA HIS A 120 6.83 -19.22 10.67
C HIS A 120 5.40 -19.48 11.17
N PRO A 121 5.06 -19.15 12.44
CA PRO A 121 3.74 -19.47 13.03
C PRO A 121 2.54 -19.01 12.23
N SER A 122 2.65 -17.87 11.55
CA SER A 122 1.56 -17.34 10.69
C SER A 122 1.34 -18.21 9.43
N ILE A 123 2.39 -18.83 8.88
CA ILE A 123 2.28 -19.74 7.72
C ILE A 123 1.68 -21.07 8.18
N ILE A 124 2.19 -21.65 9.27
CA ILE A 124 1.66 -22.87 9.86
C ILE A 124 0.16 -22.73 10.19
N ALA A 125 -0.24 -21.57 10.72
CA ALA A 125 -1.64 -21.25 11.02
C ALA A 125 -2.50 -20.94 9.79
N GLY A 126 -1.97 -20.98 8.56
CA GLY A 126 -2.70 -20.68 7.33
C GLY A 126 -3.28 -19.29 7.27
N ARG A 127 -2.62 -18.29 7.90
CA ARG A 127 -3.11 -16.91 7.87
C ARG A 127 -3.03 -16.34 6.47
N ARG A 128 -4.03 -15.52 6.09
CA ARG A 128 -4.00 -14.80 4.81
C ARG A 128 -2.79 -13.85 4.74
N PHE A 129 -2.31 -13.58 3.53
CA PHE A 129 -1.18 -12.70 3.25
C PHE A 129 0.16 -13.18 3.85
N THR A 130 0.37 -14.48 3.91
CA THR A 130 1.59 -15.09 4.46
C THR A 130 2.25 -16.10 3.54
N GLY A 131 1.64 -16.39 2.40
CA GLY A 131 2.20 -17.30 1.39
C GLY A 131 3.44 -16.74 0.68
N PRO A 132 4.13 -17.56 -0.12
CA PRO A 132 5.26 -17.11 -0.93
C PRO A 132 4.81 -16.12 -1.99
N ASN A 133 5.71 -15.21 -2.38
CA ASN A 133 5.49 -14.35 -3.54
C ASN A 133 5.68 -15.16 -4.83
N LYS A 134 4.99 -14.76 -5.89
CA LYS A 134 5.06 -15.36 -7.24
C LYS A 134 5.98 -14.57 -8.15
#